data_94e31f3d6d2a56341a16f88dc4497e71
#
_entry.id   94e31f3d6d2a56341a16f88dc4497e71
#
_cell.length_a   1.000
_cell.length_b   1.000
_cell.length_c   1.000
_cell.angle_alpha   90.00
_cell.angle_beta   90.00
_cell.angle_gamma   90.00
#
_symmetry.space_group_name_H-M   'P 1'
#
loop_
_entity.id
_entity.type
_entity.pdbx_description
1 polymer ?
#
loop_
_entity_poly.entity_id
_entity_poly.type
_entity_poly.pdbx_seq_one_letter_code
_entity_poly.pdbx_strand_id
1 'polypeptide(L)'
;MKVIPRAARVYIGCALLGAGACVLPALHPGSSTPWVTVALLAALYALCELPARCPLLRRALGSSVSMGTGSFFPVLLAAALLLPPSAAALTALPGSLLARVDEPPAAPRRAWRAAATALALWAAAHAATALNSADALGDGPDAPDFPHALLPAGAAALTFCLALTALDGGIRATADGLPPRAAWRGLLGRALAPHTVHGLAGLMMAVLWRSTYGPVSALFVLLPMYISCWVFAQYHRERAAHQATIRALVQAVDIKDRYTRGHSERVGHASVLIARELGMADDRLDVVRFAGILHDVGKLGVPTRVLRKDGPLTPEERRIIELHPEYGHEMVRGIGFLGEARDAILHHHERMDGSGYPYGLHGEDIPEFARVVAVADAFDAMTSTRSYSRARPVPTAVAELERCAGTHFDPRMVGALVRALERHGWQPAVTADETAGTAPRPDQLPPPREADPAAPPARSKERA
;
A
#
# COMPACT_ATOMS: atom_id res chain seq x y z
N MET A 1 -17.48 14.06 17.30
CA MET A 1 -16.41 13.37 18.07
C MET A 1 -16.84 11.92 18.27
N LYS A 2 -16.08 10.94 17.74
CA LYS A 2 -16.37 9.52 18.05
C LYS A 2 -16.11 9.28 19.54
N VAL A 3 -17.14 9.00 20.29
CA VAL A 3 -17.05 8.67 21.72
C VAL A 3 -16.46 7.25 21.85
N ILE A 4 -15.41 7.10 22.63
CA ILE A 4 -14.81 5.78 22.88
C ILE A 4 -15.82 4.90 23.62
N PRO A 5 -16.12 3.67 23.14
CA PRO A 5 -17.03 2.74 23.79
C PRO A 5 -16.61 2.44 25.24
N ARG A 6 -17.57 2.17 26.11
CA ARG A 6 -17.30 1.84 27.53
C ARG A 6 -16.34 0.65 27.67
N ALA A 7 -16.55 -0.40 26.87
CA ALA A 7 -15.69 -1.59 26.89
C ALA A 7 -14.23 -1.25 26.55
N ALA A 8 -13.97 -0.41 25.53
CA ALA A 8 -12.63 0.02 25.19
C ALA A 8 -11.97 0.88 26.29
N ARG A 9 -12.75 1.74 26.98
CA ARG A 9 -12.23 2.52 28.12
C ARG A 9 -11.81 1.63 29.28
N VAL A 10 -12.61 0.62 29.60
CA VAL A 10 -12.28 -0.36 30.64
C VAL A 10 -11.03 -1.15 30.23
N TYR A 11 -10.97 -1.61 28.98
CA TYR A 11 -9.83 -2.38 28.47
C TYR A 11 -8.51 -1.56 28.52
N ILE A 12 -8.55 -0.30 28.11
CA ILE A 12 -7.41 0.64 28.22
C ILE A 12 -7.03 0.85 29.69
N GLY A 13 -8.02 1.01 30.59
CA GLY A 13 -7.79 1.17 32.02
C GLY A 13 -7.09 -0.04 32.65
N CYS A 14 -7.55 -1.26 32.32
CA CYS A 14 -6.91 -2.50 32.77
C CYS A 14 -5.47 -2.62 32.26
N ALA A 15 -5.22 -2.26 30.99
CA ALA A 15 -3.88 -2.29 30.43
C ALA A 15 -2.95 -1.26 31.10
N LEU A 16 -3.44 -0.06 31.42
CA LEU A 16 -2.68 0.96 32.14
C LEU A 16 -2.33 0.52 33.58
N LEU A 17 -3.29 -0.08 34.29
CA LEU A 17 -3.05 -0.63 35.63
C LEU A 17 -2.04 -1.77 35.57
N GLY A 18 -2.16 -2.68 34.61
CA GLY A 18 -1.21 -3.78 34.39
C GLY A 18 0.19 -3.28 34.11
N ALA A 19 0.31 -2.32 33.18
CA ALA A 19 1.60 -1.71 32.84
C ALA A 19 2.23 -0.97 34.04
N GLY A 20 1.42 -0.26 34.83
CA GLY A 20 1.85 0.37 36.07
C GLY A 20 2.42 -0.67 37.04
N ALA A 21 1.70 -1.77 37.29
CA ALA A 21 2.15 -2.86 38.18
C ALA A 21 3.47 -3.50 37.67
N CYS A 22 3.65 -3.66 36.37
CA CYS A 22 4.89 -4.20 35.79
C CYS A 22 6.10 -3.27 35.96
N VAL A 23 5.88 -1.97 35.96
CA VAL A 23 6.93 -0.94 36.05
C VAL A 23 7.33 -0.60 37.48
N LEU A 24 6.37 -0.66 38.44
CA LEU A 24 6.56 -0.29 39.84
C LEU A 24 7.79 -0.92 40.50
N PRO A 25 8.14 -2.21 40.30
CA PRO A 25 9.31 -2.80 40.94
C PRO A 25 10.64 -2.13 40.56
N ALA A 26 10.74 -1.56 39.34
CA ALA A 26 11.95 -0.83 38.94
C ALA A 26 12.12 0.53 39.63
N LEU A 27 11.02 1.10 40.13
CA LEU A 27 10.99 2.41 40.81
C LEU A 27 11.23 2.28 42.33
N HIS A 28 11.26 1.05 42.85
CA HIS A 28 11.47 0.84 44.27
C HIS A 28 12.88 1.28 44.70
N PRO A 29 13.06 2.02 45.81
CA PRO A 29 14.37 2.56 46.23
C PRO A 29 15.46 1.51 46.44
N GLY A 30 15.11 0.25 46.69
CA GLY A 30 16.04 -0.87 46.84
C GLY A 30 16.31 -1.66 45.56
N SER A 31 15.79 -1.23 44.41
CA SER A 31 16.02 -1.92 43.16
C SER A 31 17.43 -1.64 42.57
N SER A 32 18.05 -2.67 42.02
CA SER A 32 19.31 -2.55 41.28
C SER A 32 19.10 -2.08 39.83
N THR A 33 18.13 -1.17 39.58
CA THR A 33 17.77 -0.68 38.25
C THR A 33 18.94 0.10 37.63
N PRO A 34 19.45 -0.30 36.45
CA PRO A 34 20.53 0.41 35.77
C PRO A 34 20.01 1.66 35.07
N TRP A 35 19.76 2.73 35.81
CA TRP A 35 19.09 3.96 35.37
C TRP A 35 19.71 4.62 34.14
N VAL A 36 21.06 4.58 34.02
CA VAL A 36 21.74 5.15 32.86
C VAL A 36 21.34 4.42 31.58
N THR A 37 21.36 3.09 31.61
CA THR A 37 20.97 2.25 30.46
C THR A 37 19.49 2.43 30.13
N VAL A 38 18.62 2.48 31.16
CA VAL A 38 17.18 2.75 30.98
C VAL A 38 16.97 4.10 30.31
N ALA A 39 17.63 5.16 30.82
CA ALA A 39 17.49 6.51 30.26
C ALA A 39 17.99 6.60 28.81
N LEU A 40 19.13 5.99 28.49
CA LEU A 40 19.69 5.98 27.14
C LEU A 40 18.77 5.22 26.15
N LEU A 41 18.31 4.03 26.51
CA LEU A 41 17.42 3.25 25.65
C LEU A 41 16.04 3.91 25.49
N ALA A 42 15.50 4.50 26.56
CA ALA A 42 14.24 5.24 26.52
C ALA A 42 14.36 6.50 25.64
N ALA A 43 15.47 7.25 25.78
CA ALA A 43 15.75 8.42 24.94
C ALA A 43 15.94 8.01 23.47
N LEU A 44 16.67 6.93 23.22
CA LEU A 44 16.89 6.41 21.88
C LEU A 44 15.57 5.95 21.21
N TYR A 45 14.71 5.24 21.94
CA TYR A 45 13.39 4.88 21.44
C TYR A 45 12.51 6.10 21.19
N ALA A 46 12.53 7.08 22.10
CA ALA A 46 11.83 8.34 21.90
C ALA A 46 12.33 9.10 20.67
N LEU A 47 13.65 9.11 20.45
CA LEU A 47 14.27 9.72 19.27
C LEU A 47 13.82 9.04 17.97
N CYS A 48 13.69 7.72 17.94
CA CYS A 48 13.16 6.99 16.79
C CYS A 48 11.70 7.35 16.45
N GLU A 49 10.90 7.81 17.42
CA GLU A 49 9.52 8.23 17.21
C GLU A 49 9.37 9.72 16.83
N LEU A 50 10.42 10.55 17.03
CA LEU A 50 10.40 12.00 16.74
C LEU A 50 10.22 12.35 15.26
N PRO A 51 10.85 11.65 14.28
CA PRO A 51 10.71 12.00 12.86
C PRO A 51 9.25 11.99 12.39
N ALA A 52 8.43 11.11 12.94
CA ALA A 52 7.00 11.06 12.64
C ALA A 52 6.22 12.31 13.13
N ARG A 53 6.76 13.04 14.11
CA ARG A 53 6.12 14.22 14.72
C ARG A 53 6.63 15.55 14.21
N CYS A 54 7.91 15.65 13.86
CA CYS A 54 8.54 16.93 13.49
C CYS A 54 8.12 17.34 12.07
N PRO A 55 7.37 18.46 11.89
CA PRO A 55 6.95 18.92 10.56
C PRO A 55 8.11 19.25 9.62
N LEU A 56 9.23 19.73 10.19
CA LEU A 56 10.45 20.09 9.45
C LEU A 56 11.18 18.83 8.97
N LEU A 57 11.39 17.84 9.86
CA LEU A 57 11.97 16.56 9.49
C LEU A 57 11.05 15.81 8.48
N ARG A 58 9.76 15.91 8.66
CA ARG A 58 8.78 15.34 7.73
C ARG A 58 8.83 16.00 6.34
N ARG A 59 9.11 17.31 6.26
CA ARG A 59 9.34 17.99 4.98
C ARG A 59 10.67 17.61 4.36
N ALA A 60 11.73 17.52 5.15
CA ALA A 60 13.07 17.17 4.68
C ALA A 60 13.19 15.69 4.28
N LEU A 61 12.57 14.79 5.05
CA LEU A 61 12.59 13.34 4.83
C LEU A 61 11.40 12.85 4.00
N GLY A 62 10.48 13.75 3.61
CA GLY A 62 9.20 13.42 2.96
C GLY A 62 8.13 13.00 3.98
N SER A 63 6.85 13.30 3.68
CA SER A 63 5.68 13.06 4.55
C SER A 63 5.41 11.60 4.91
N SER A 64 6.22 10.72 4.51
CA SER A 64 6.10 9.26 4.48
C SER A 64 6.99 8.49 5.43
N VAL A 65 7.68 9.15 6.31
CA VAL A 65 8.25 8.49 7.49
C VAL A 65 7.16 8.16 8.53
N SER A 66 5.90 8.14 8.10
CA SER A 66 4.92 7.26 8.70
C SER A 66 5.28 5.86 8.19
N MET A 67 6.26 5.24 8.82
CA MET A 67 6.40 3.78 8.78
C MET A 67 5.04 3.24 9.24
N GLY A 68 4.25 2.72 8.27
CA GLY A 68 2.88 2.34 8.51
C GLY A 68 2.80 1.43 9.73
N THR A 69 1.91 1.74 10.63
CA THR A 69 1.42 0.99 11.80
C THR A 69 2.38 0.04 12.55
N GLY A 70 3.63 -0.12 12.12
CA GLY A 70 4.69 -0.91 12.74
C GLY A 70 5.66 0.03 13.44
N SER A 71 5.62 0.06 14.76
CA SER A 71 6.63 0.75 15.56
C SER A 71 8.00 0.15 15.28
N PHE A 72 9.04 0.96 15.36
CA PHE A 72 10.43 0.55 15.19
C PHE A 72 10.92 0.01 16.53
N PHE A 73 10.91 -1.31 16.71
CA PHE A 73 11.14 -1.97 17.99
C PHE A 73 12.54 -2.53 18.29
N PRO A 74 13.60 -2.37 17.47
CA PRO A 74 14.92 -2.93 17.79
C PRO A 74 15.45 -2.46 19.13
N VAL A 75 15.26 -1.18 19.48
CA VAL A 75 15.68 -0.59 20.76
C VAL A 75 14.99 -1.26 21.94
N LEU A 76 13.69 -1.51 21.81
CA LEU A 76 12.91 -2.16 22.86
C LEU A 76 13.29 -3.63 23.02
N LEU A 77 13.52 -4.36 21.91
CA LEU A 77 13.96 -5.76 21.99
C LEU A 77 15.40 -5.88 22.48
N ALA A 78 16.27 -4.90 22.21
CA ALA A 78 17.57 -4.80 22.89
C ALA A 78 17.39 -4.54 24.40
N ALA A 79 16.44 -3.68 24.80
CA ALA A 79 16.14 -3.44 26.20
C ALA A 79 15.63 -4.71 26.91
N ALA A 80 14.84 -5.56 26.23
CA ALA A 80 14.39 -6.85 26.78
C ALA A 80 15.54 -7.81 27.07
N LEU A 81 16.64 -7.71 26.32
CA LEU A 81 17.83 -8.55 26.48
C LEU A 81 18.84 -7.99 27.50
N LEU A 82 18.89 -6.65 27.65
CA LEU A 82 19.89 -5.96 28.46
C LEU A 82 19.43 -5.60 29.88
N LEU A 83 18.13 -5.51 30.10
CA LEU A 83 17.54 -4.96 31.33
C LEU A 83 16.67 -5.97 32.07
N PRO A 84 16.56 -5.87 33.42
CA PRO A 84 15.52 -6.57 34.16
C PRO A 84 14.12 -6.22 33.62
N PRO A 85 13.13 -7.15 33.69
CA PRO A 85 11.84 -6.98 33.02
C PRO A 85 11.09 -5.69 33.37
N SER A 86 11.09 -5.27 34.62
CA SER A 86 10.43 -4.03 35.05
C SER A 86 11.15 -2.77 34.50
N ALA A 87 12.47 -2.80 34.43
CA ALA A 87 13.30 -1.74 33.87
C ALA A 87 13.13 -1.67 32.34
N ALA A 88 13.06 -2.81 31.66
CA ALA A 88 12.79 -2.88 30.24
C ALA A 88 11.43 -2.23 29.91
N ALA A 89 10.37 -2.56 30.65
CA ALA A 89 9.03 -1.99 30.46
C ALA A 89 9.02 -0.44 30.55
N LEU A 90 9.82 0.15 31.45
CA LEU A 90 9.99 1.60 31.57
C LEU A 90 10.48 2.25 30.28
N THR A 91 11.40 1.61 29.53
CA THR A 91 11.97 2.19 28.32
C THR A 91 10.95 2.42 27.21
N ALA A 92 9.83 1.68 27.24
CA ALA A 92 8.76 1.81 26.26
C ALA A 92 7.90 3.09 26.43
N LEU A 93 7.81 3.64 27.63
CA LEU A 93 6.84 4.69 27.97
C LEU A 93 7.09 6.01 27.21
N PRO A 94 8.30 6.63 27.25
CA PRO A 94 8.52 7.95 26.65
C PRO A 94 8.25 7.94 25.15
N GLY A 95 8.83 7.01 24.41
CA GLY A 95 8.65 6.94 22.96
C GLY A 95 7.19 6.66 22.56
N SER A 96 6.53 5.73 23.25
CA SER A 96 5.11 5.41 22.96
C SER A 96 4.16 6.58 23.24
N LEU A 97 4.41 7.39 24.28
CA LEU A 97 3.65 8.62 24.57
C LEU A 97 3.95 9.72 23.56
N LEU A 98 5.17 9.77 23.02
CA LEU A 98 5.58 10.69 21.98
C LEU A 98 5.11 10.24 20.58
N ALA A 99 4.68 9.03 20.39
CA ALA A 99 4.27 8.53 19.10
C ALA A 99 3.12 9.35 18.48
N ARG A 100 3.16 9.49 17.16
CA ARG A 100 2.12 10.18 16.42
C ARG A 100 0.84 9.36 16.39
N VAL A 101 -0.28 10.03 16.58
CA VAL A 101 -1.62 9.48 16.42
C VAL A 101 -2.37 10.37 15.44
N ASP A 102 -2.73 9.82 14.30
CA ASP A 102 -3.38 10.57 13.21
C ASP A 102 -4.90 10.72 13.43
N GLU A 103 -5.52 9.80 14.16
CA GLU A 103 -6.96 9.83 14.42
C GLU A 103 -7.30 10.30 15.83
N PRO A 104 -8.25 11.22 16.00
CA PRO A 104 -8.77 11.60 17.31
C PRO A 104 -9.62 10.48 17.94
N PRO A 105 -9.66 10.37 19.28
CA PRO A 105 -8.94 11.16 20.28
C PRO A 105 -7.50 10.64 20.51
N ALA A 106 -6.52 11.56 20.49
CA ALA A 106 -5.11 11.18 20.54
C ALA A 106 -4.63 10.69 21.93
N ALA A 107 -5.11 11.30 23.02
CA ALA A 107 -4.62 10.97 24.35
C ALA A 107 -4.90 9.50 24.78
N PRO A 108 -6.12 8.97 24.65
CA PRO A 108 -6.38 7.56 24.97
C PRO A 108 -5.62 6.58 24.08
N ARG A 109 -5.41 6.92 22.80
CA ARG A 109 -4.64 6.07 21.88
C ARG A 109 -3.16 6.01 22.24
N ARG A 110 -2.57 7.14 22.69
CA ARG A 110 -1.20 7.17 23.22
C ARG A 110 -1.07 6.40 24.52
N ALA A 111 -2.01 6.59 25.44
CA ALA A 111 -2.07 5.85 26.70
C ALA A 111 -2.17 4.34 26.45
N TRP A 112 -3.04 3.92 25.54
CA TRP A 112 -3.15 2.54 25.08
C TRP A 112 -1.83 2.01 24.54
N ARG A 113 -1.21 2.73 23.59
CA ARG A 113 0.06 2.33 22.99
C ARG A 113 1.16 2.16 24.03
N ALA A 114 1.28 3.12 24.94
CA ALA A 114 2.27 3.06 26.02
C ALA A 114 2.06 1.84 26.92
N ALA A 115 0.82 1.59 27.34
CA ALA A 115 0.49 0.44 28.17
C ALA A 115 0.72 -0.89 27.44
N ALA A 116 0.23 -1.03 26.22
CA ALA A 116 0.37 -2.26 25.44
C ALA A 116 1.84 -2.58 25.13
N THR A 117 2.63 -1.59 24.75
CA THR A 117 4.07 -1.77 24.47
C THR A 117 4.85 -2.12 25.75
N ALA A 118 4.55 -1.46 26.86
CA ALA A 118 5.21 -1.75 28.15
C ALA A 118 4.89 -3.19 28.64
N LEU A 119 3.65 -3.61 28.56
CA LEU A 119 3.22 -4.98 28.90
C LEU A 119 3.90 -6.03 28.02
N ALA A 120 3.91 -5.80 26.70
CA ALA A 120 4.54 -6.72 25.76
C ALA A 120 6.05 -6.80 25.99
N LEU A 121 6.70 -5.68 26.28
CA LEU A 121 8.13 -5.64 26.55
C LEU A 121 8.49 -6.29 27.87
N TRP A 122 7.67 -6.09 28.91
CA TRP A 122 7.80 -6.78 30.20
C TRP A 122 7.77 -8.30 30.02
N ALA A 123 6.78 -8.80 29.28
CA ALA A 123 6.67 -10.23 28.99
C ALA A 123 7.86 -10.76 28.15
N ALA A 124 8.30 -10.00 27.16
CA ALA A 124 9.46 -10.34 26.34
C ALA A 124 10.75 -10.43 27.15
N ALA A 125 10.96 -9.47 28.06
CA ALA A 125 12.13 -9.48 28.93
C ALA A 125 12.11 -10.66 29.93
N HIS A 126 10.95 -11.05 30.44
CA HIS A 126 10.80 -12.28 31.23
C HIS A 126 11.15 -13.52 30.41
N ALA A 127 10.69 -13.62 29.17
CA ALA A 127 11.03 -14.75 28.30
C ALA A 127 12.55 -14.81 28.02
N ALA A 128 13.18 -13.66 27.78
CA ALA A 128 14.64 -13.59 27.61
C ALA A 128 15.40 -14.01 28.86
N THR A 129 15.00 -13.49 30.03
CA THR A 129 15.63 -13.80 31.32
C THR A 129 15.47 -15.29 31.70
N ALA A 130 14.31 -15.87 31.42
CA ALA A 130 14.05 -17.30 31.66
C ALA A 130 14.97 -18.23 30.83
N LEU A 131 15.51 -17.71 29.72
CA LEU A 131 16.47 -18.40 28.84
C LEU A 131 17.93 -17.91 29.03
N ASN A 132 18.23 -17.34 30.21
CA ASN A 132 19.58 -16.87 30.57
C ASN A 132 20.21 -15.91 29.55
N SER A 133 19.45 -14.90 29.10
CA SER A 133 19.94 -13.92 28.13
C SER A 133 21.24 -13.21 28.58
N ALA A 134 21.44 -13.02 29.89
CA ALA A 134 22.62 -12.39 30.44
C ALA A 134 23.88 -13.23 30.15
N ASP A 135 23.83 -14.53 30.41
CA ASP A 135 24.95 -15.45 30.19
C ASP A 135 25.22 -15.63 28.69
N ALA A 136 24.14 -15.74 27.89
CA ALA A 136 24.26 -15.91 26.43
C ALA A 136 24.89 -14.69 25.72
N LEU A 137 24.72 -13.49 26.27
CA LEU A 137 25.34 -12.26 25.73
C LEU A 137 26.79 -12.06 26.19
N GLY A 138 27.28 -12.84 27.19
CA GLY A 138 28.58 -12.71 27.77
C GLY A 138 28.76 -11.44 28.62
N ASP A 139 29.61 -11.48 29.64
CA ASP A 139 30.04 -10.31 30.42
C ASP A 139 31.51 -10.03 30.15
N GLY A 140 31.82 -8.87 29.60
CA GLY A 140 33.22 -8.41 29.43
C GLY A 140 33.91 -9.00 28.18
N PRO A 141 35.18 -9.44 28.30
CA PRO A 141 36.02 -9.87 27.16
C PRO A 141 35.59 -11.22 26.55
N ASP A 142 34.70 -11.94 27.19
CA ASP A 142 34.19 -13.21 26.67
C ASP A 142 33.25 -12.93 25.48
N ALA A 143 33.57 -13.58 24.35
CA ALA A 143 32.76 -13.45 23.16
C ALA A 143 31.32 -13.98 23.41
N PRO A 144 30.26 -13.27 22.98
CA PRO A 144 28.92 -13.78 23.11
C PRO A 144 28.80 -15.13 22.41
N ASP A 145 28.17 -16.10 23.06
CA ASP A 145 27.86 -17.39 22.46
C ASP A 145 26.70 -17.18 21.46
N PHE A 146 27.05 -16.85 20.23
CA PHE A 146 26.12 -16.37 19.21
C PHE A 146 24.99 -17.39 18.92
N PRO A 147 25.21 -18.72 18.78
CA PRO A 147 24.13 -19.67 18.63
C PRO A 147 23.18 -19.68 19.81
N HIS A 148 23.69 -19.63 21.05
CA HIS A 148 22.85 -19.61 22.24
C HIS A 148 22.12 -18.29 22.43
N ALA A 149 22.71 -17.15 22.07
CA ALA A 149 22.07 -15.84 22.16
C ALA A 149 20.83 -15.68 21.22
N LEU A 150 20.75 -16.48 20.15
CA LEU A 150 19.58 -16.48 19.27
C LEU A 150 18.31 -17.01 19.95
N LEU A 151 18.46 -17.91 20.93
CA LEU A 151 17.30 -18.51 21.62
C LEU A 151 16.56 -17.50 22.51
N PRO A 152 17.20 -16.78 23.46
CA PRO A 152 16.52 -15.76 24.25
C PRO A 152 16.04 -14.57 23.38
N ALA A 153 16.77 -14.20 22.33
CA ALA A 153 16.36 -13.14 21.42
C ALA A 153 15.12 -13.52 20.60
N GLY A 154 15.09 -14.74 20.08
CA GLY A 154 13.92 -15.28 19.37
C GLY A 154 12.69 -15.41 20.28
N ALA A 155 12.89 -15.90 21.51
CA ALA A 155 11.82 -15.99 22.51
C ALA A 155 11.27 -14.61 22.89
N ALA A 156 12.14 -13.63 23.10
CA ALA A 156 11.74 -12.25 23.38
C ALA A 156 10.92 -11.65 22.23
N ALA A 157 11.42 -11.79 20.99
CA ALA A 157 10.73 -11.27 19.81
C ALA A 157 9.37 -11.93 19.58
N LEU A 158 9.29 -13.26 19.73
CA LEU A 158 8.04 -14.00 19.62
C LEU A 158 7.05 -13.62 20.70
N THR A 159 7.49 -13.57 21.96
CA THR A 159 6.63 -13.19 23.11
C THR A 159 6.13 -11.76 22.95
N PHE A 160 6.98 -10.83 22.53
CA PHE A 160 6.60 -9.46 22.23
C PHE A 160 5.55 -9.38 21.13
N CYS A 161 5.75 -10.10 20.03
CA CYS A 161 4.81 -10.19 18.92
C CYS A 161 3.45 -10.77 19.36
N LEU A 162 3.45 -11.86 20.11
CA LEU A 162 2.24 -12.52 20.59
C LEU A 162 1.47 -11.62 21.56
N ALA A 163 2.18 -10.99 22.52
CA ALA A 163 1.58 -10.10 23.50
C ALA A 163 0.94 -8.87 22.81
N LEU A 164 1.64 -8.19 21.91
CA LEU A 164 1.07 -7.08 21.15
C LEU A 164 -0.12 -7.52 20.29
N THR A 165 -0.01 -8.65 19.60
CA THR A 165 -1.10 -9.17 18.77
C THR A 165 -2.33 -9.49 19.61
N ALA A 166 -2.15 -10.07 20.79
CA ALA A 166 -3.25 -10.35 21.72
C ALA A 166 -3.93 -9.07 22.20
N LEU A 167 -3.14 -8.09 22.62
CA LEU A 167 -3.62 -6.78 23.10
C LEU A 167 -4.31 -5.98 21.97
N ASP A 168 -3.73 -5.96 20.77
CA ASP A 168 -4.30 -5.26 19.61
C ASP A 168 -5.62 -5.89 19.14
N GLY A 169 -5.74 -7.21 19.20
CA GLY A 169 -7.01 -7.87 18.92
C GLY A 169 -8.08 -7.49 19.93
N GLY A 170 -7.71 -7.44 21.23
CA GLY A 170 -8.61 -7.05 22.31
C GLY A 170 -9.12 -5.61 22.19
N ILE A 171 -8.24 -4.65 21.83
CA ILE A 171 -8.69 -3.27 21.62
C ILE A 171 -9.59 -3.14 20.38
N ARG A 172 -9.32 -3.87 19.30
CA ARG A 172 -10.21 -3.91 18.11
C ARG A 172 -11.58 -4.49 18.42
N ALA A 173 -11.61 -5.58 19.19
CA ALA A 173 -12.89 -6.17 19.62
C ALA A 173 -13.72 -5.20 20.46
N THR A 174 -13.08 -4.45 21.36
CA THR A 174 -13.76 -3.55 22.31
C THR A 174 -14.04 -2.15 21.74
N ALA A 175 -13.18 -1.65 20.86
CA ALA A 175 -13.31 -0.31 20.27
C ALA A 175 -14.15 -0.30 18.99
N ASP A 176 -13.95 -1.30 18.10
CA ASP A 176 -14.61 -1.39 16.81
C ASP A 176 -15.83 -2.34 16.83
N GLY A 177 -16.08 -3.00 17.96
CA GLY A 177 -17.20 -3.95 18.12
C GLY A 177 -17.06 -5.21 17.26
N LEU A 178 -15.85 -5.56 16.86
CA LEU A 178 -15.60 -6.71 15.98
C LEU A 178 -15.76 -8.02 16.76
N PRO A 179 -16.36 -9.07 16.15
CA PRO A 179 -16.37 -10.39 16.76
C PRO A 179 -14.94 -10.91 16.96
N PRO A 180 -14.65 -11.71 18.02
CA PRO A 180 -13.29 -12.12 18.36
C PRO A 180 -12.50 -12.69 17.18
N ARG A 181 -13.07 -13.63 16.41
CA ARG A 181 -12.40 -14.22 15.25
C ARG A 181 -11.97 -13.19 14.19
N ALA A 182 -12.77 -12.14 13.99
CA ALA A 182 -12.46 -11.07 13.04
C ALA A 182 -11.40 -10.10 13.59
N ALA A 183 -11.44 -9.79 14.90
CA ALA A 183 -10.52 -8.88 15.57
C ALA A 183 -9.05 -9.35 15.51
N TRP A 184 -8.80 -10.67 15.64
CA TRP A 184 -7.44 -11.26 15.58
C TRP A 184 -7.04 -11.75 14.19
N ARG A 185 -7.97 -11.84 13.23
CA ARG A 185 -7.71 -12.43 11.91
C ARG A 185 -6.57 -11.71 11.18
N GLY A 186 -5.52 -12.48 10.84
CA GLY A 186 -4.38 -12.00 10.06
C GLY A 186 -3.42 -11.04 10.79
N LEU A 187 -3.63 -10.75 12.09
CA LEU A 187 -2.71 -9.88 12.85
C LEU A 187 -1.34 -10.54 13.01
N LEU A 188 -1.31 -11.78 13.49
CA LEU A 188 -0.07 -12.51 13.75
C LEU A 188 0.75 -12.71 12.46
N GLY A 189 0.13 -13.15 11.37
CA GLY A 189 0.82 -13.39 10.11
C GLY A 189 1.51 -12.12 9.54
N ARG A 190 0.89 -10.95 9.75
CA ARG A 190 1.47 -9.66 9.32
C ARG A 190 2.53 -9.14 10.28
N ALA A 191 2.45 -9.50 11.56
CA ALA A 191 3.36 -9.03 12.60
C ALA A 191 4.64 -9.87 12.70
N LEU A 192 4.58 -11.17 12.41
CA LEU A 192 5.66 -12.11 12.70
C LEU A 192 6.98 -11.75 12.01
N ALA A 193 6.98 -11.57 10.69
CA ALA A 193 8.20 -11.26 9.95
C ALA A 193 8.87 -9.95 10.38
N PRO A 194 8.14 -8.80 10.51
CA PRO A 194 8.75 -7.58 11.02
C PRO A 194 9.33 -7.73 12.45
N HIS A 195 8.62 -8.41 13.37
CA HIS A 195 9.12 -8.58 14.74
C HIS A 195 10.34 -9.50 14.81
N THR A 196 10.44 -10.50 13.94
CA THR A 196 11.65 -11.35 13.82
C THR A 196 12.86 -10.51 13.37
N VAL A 197 12.70 -9.67 12.35
CA VAL A 197 13.76 -8.75 11.90
C VAL A 197 14.15 -7.77 13.01
N HIS A 198 13.18 -7.19 13.72
CA HIS A 198 13.43 -6.31 14.85
C HIS A 198 14.13 -7.05 16.01
N GLY A 199 13.81 -8.34 16.23
CA GLY A 199 14.46 -9.19 17.22
C GLY A 199 15.94 -9.41 16.93
N LEU A 200 16.27 -9.74 15.68
CA LEU A 200 17.66 -9.89 15.25
C LEU A 200 18.42 -8.59 15.33
N ALA A 201 17.82 -7.47 14.94
CA ALA A 201 18.44 -6.14 15.08
C ALA A 201 18.60 -5.77 16.56
N GLY A 202 17.64 -6.11 17.43
CA GLY A 202 17.74 -5.95 18.88
C GLY A 202 18.84 -6.77 19.50
N LEU A 203 19.02 -8.03 19.08
CA LEU A 203 20.13 -8.88 19.49
C LEU A 203 21.47 -8.27 19.08
N MET A 204 21.62 -7.89 17.81
CA MET A 204 22.86 -7.25 17.32
C MET A 204 23.17 -5.99 18.14
N MET A 205 22.16 -5.17 18.42
CA MET A 205 22.31 -3.97 19.24
C MET A 205 22.72 -4.33 20.68
N ALA A 206 22.13 -5.36 21.29
CA ALA A 206 22.46 -5.78 22.66
C ALA A 206 23.91 -6.31 22.76
N VAL A 207 24.35 -7.12 21.79
CA VAL A 207 25.73 -7.63 21.71
C VAL A 207 26.72 -6.48 21.58
N LEU A 208 26.48 -5.57 20.63
CA LEU A 208 27.35 -4.42 20.41
C LEU A 208 27.31 -3.43 21.59
N TRP A 209 26.19 -3.30 22.30
CA TRP A 209 26.06 -2.45 23.48
C TRP A 209 26.98 -2.91 24.63
N ARG A 210 27.17 -4.21 24.79
CA ARG A 210 28.08 -4.80 25.78
C ARG A 210 29.55 -4.79 25.33
N SER A 211 29.83 -4.52 24.08
CA SER A 211 31.18 -4.38 23.54
C SER A 211 31.83 -3.05 23.97
N THR A 212 33.10 -2.86 23.59
CA THR A 212 33.84 -1.61 23.80
C THR A 212 33.20 -0.38 23.18
N TYR A 213 32.33 -0.56 22.20
CA TYR A 213 31.62 0.54 21.54
C TYR A 213 30.43 1.08 22.38
N GLY A 214 29.91 0.30 23.32
CA GLY A 214 28.85 0.73 24.22
C GLY A 214 27.60 1.28 23.51
N PRO A 215 26.96 2.33 24.04
CA PRO A 215 25.74 2.92 23.47
C PRO A 215 25.88 3.46 22.03
N VAL A 216 27.09 3.82 21.59
CA VAL A 216 27.33 4.30 20.21
C VAL A 216 27.04 3.22 19.19
N SER A 217 27.16 1.96 19.57
CA SER A 217 26.82 0.82 18.73
C SER A 217 25.39 0.83 18.19
N ALA A 218 24.46 1.49 18.90
CA ALA A 218 23.08 1.64 18.44
C ALA A 218 23.01 2.31 17.05
N LEU A 219 23.94 3.23 16.74
CA LEU A 219 23.96 3.90 15.43
C LEU A 219 24.29 2.93 14.30
N PHE A 220 25.16 1.94 14.53
CA PHE A 220 25.53 0.94 13.53
C PHE A 220 24.37 0.02 13.14
N VAL A 221 23.43 -0.19 14.05
CA VAL A 221 22.22 -1.01 13.80
C VAL A 221 21.08 -0.17 13.29
N LEU A 222 20.81 0.96 13.96
CA LEU A 222 19.62 1.77 13.68
C LEU A 222 19.74 2.54 12.37
N LEU A 223 20.92 3.04 12.01
CA LEU A 223 21.10 3.84 10.80
C LEU A 223 20.86 3.04 9.51
N PRO A 224 21.51 1.88 9.28
CA PRO A 224 21.22 1.05 8.11
C PRO A 224 19.75 0.61 8.05
N MET A 225 19.19 0.24 9.19
CA MET A 225 17.79 -0.17 9.27
C MET A 225 16.84 0.98 8.96
N TYR A 226 17.13 2.18 9.45
CA TYR A 226 16.37 3.39 9.12
C TYR A 226 16.45 3.71 7.63
N ILE A 227 17.63 3.66 7.03
CA ILE A 227 17.83 3.89 5.59
C ILE A 227 17.04 2.87 4.78
N SER A 228 17.12 1.59 5.15
CA SER A 228 16.36 0.52 4.47
C SER A 228 14.85 0.75 4.55
N CYS A 229 14.33 1.07 5.73
CA CYS A 229 12.92 1.39 5.92
C CYS A 229 12.51 2.65 5.12
N TRP A 230 13.37 3.66 5.06
CA TRP A 230 13.10 4.89 4.30
C TRP A 230 13.06 4.61 2.79
N VAL A 231 14.02 3.86 2.25
CA VAL A 231 14.04 3.46 0.82
C VAL A 231 12.79 2.66 0.47
N PHE A 232 12.42 1.69 1.31
CA PHE A 232 11.21 0.89 1.12
C PHE A 232 9.94 1.75 1.15
N ALA A 233 9.83 2.66 2.12
CA ALA A 233 8.71 3.58 2.21
C ALA A 233 8.64 4.54 1.02
N GLN A 234 9.80 4.98 0.48
CA GLN A 234 9.87 5.80 -0.72
C GLN A 234 9.36 5.05 -1.94
N TYR A 235 9.82 3.82 -2.14
CA TYR A 235 9.37 2.96 -3.24
C TYR A 235 7.85 2.72 -3.24
N HIS A 236 7.29 2.38 -2.07
CA HIS A 236 5.84 2.19 -1.97
C HIS A 236 5.03 3.46 -2.22
N ARG A 237 5.57 4.62 -1.86
CA ARG A 237 4.92 5.91 -2.15
C ARG A 237 4.90 6.23 -3.64
N GLU A 238 6.02 6.05 -4.28
CA GLU A 238 6.13 6.27 -5.71
C GLU A 238 5.11 5.41 -6.46
N ARG A 239 5.05 4.11 -6.15
CA ARG A 239 4.02 3.22 -6.70
C ARG A 239 2.58 3.68 -6.40
N ALA A 240 2.31 4.13 -5.18
CA ALA A 240 0.99 4.63 -4.82
C ALA A 240 0.63 5.93 -5.56
N ALA A 241 1.60 6.83 -5.77
CA ALA A 241 1.43 8.05 -6.54
C ALA A 241 1.16 7.74 -8.02
N HIS A 242 1.90 6.80 -8.62
CA HIS A 242 1.65 6.33 -9.98
C HIS A 242 0.23 5.80 -10.14
N GLN A 243 -0.20 4.90 -9.24
CA GLN A 243 -1.56 4.37 -9.26
C GLN A 243 -2.64 5.44 -9.03
N ALA A 244 -2.36 6.46 -8.20
CA ALA A 244 -3.29 7.57 -8.00
C ALA A 244 -3.44 8.42 -9.26
N THR A 245 -2.33 8.69 -9.96
CA THR A 245 -2.34 9.42 -11.23
C THR A 245 -3.15 8.67 -12.29
N ILE A 246 -2.92 7.36 -12.43
CA ILE A 246 -3.67 6.52 -13.38
C ILE A 246 -5.16 6.53 -13.05
N ARG A 247 -5.54 6.33 -11.79
CA ARG A 247 -6.95 6.38 -11.37
C ARG A 247 -7.59 7.72 -11.68
N ALA A 248 -6.89 8.83 -11.49
CA ALA A 248 -7.41 10.17 -11.80
C ALA A 248 -7.65 10.35 -13.30
N LEU A 249 -6.74 9.87 -14.15
CA LEU A 249 -6.90 9.91 -15.62
C LEU A 249 -8.08 9.06 -16.08
N VAL A 250 -8.19 7.81 -15.60
CA VAL A 250 -9.33 6.92 -15.90
C VAL A 250 -10.64 7.55 -15.48
N GLN A 251 -10.70 8.09 -14.25
CA GLN A 251 -11.91 8.74 -13.75
C GLN A 251 -12.31 9.96 -14.62
N ALA A 252 -11.35 10.70 -15.14
CA ALA A 252 -11.62 11.82 -16.04
C ALA A 252 -12.22 11.33 -17.37
N VAL A 253 -11.72 10.21 -17.92
CA VAL A 253 -12.29 9.58 -19.12
C VAL A 253 -13.70 9.09 -18.85
N ASP A 254 -13.94 8.37 -17.76
CA ASP A 254 -15.24 7.84 -17.37
C ASP A 254 -16.32 8.93 -17.17
N ILE A 255 -15.91 10.11 -16.70
CA ILE A 255 -16.81 11.27 -16.60
C ILE A 255 -17.19 11.80 -18.00
N LYS A 256 -16.24 11.80 -18.93
CA LYS A 256 -16.41 12.34 -20.28
C LYS A 256 -17.12 11.36 -21.20
N ASP A 257 -16.71 10.10 -21.20
CA ASP A 257 -17.28 9.01 -21.97
C ASP A 257 -18.02 8.03 -21.04
N ARG A 258 -19.36 8.10 -21.03
CA ARG A 258 -20.19 7.26 -20.13
C ARG A 258 -20.08 5.76 -20.41
N TYR A 259 -19.55 5.38 -21.58
CA TYR A 259 -19.44 3.99 -22.01
C TYR A 259 -18.17 3.29 -21.50
N THR A 260 -17.23 4.03 -20.89
CA THR A 260 -15.94 3.49 -20.45
C THR A 260 -15.91 3.00 -19.00
N ARG A 261 -16.99 3.21 -18.23
CA ARG A 261 -17.01 2.83 -16.80
C ARG A 261 -16.69 1.35 -16.60
N GLY A 262 -15.56 1.08 -15.96
CA GLY A 262 -15.05 -0.27 -15.70
C GLY A 262 -14.48 -0.99 -16.92
N HIS A 263 -14.67 -0.50 -18.14
CA HIS A 263 -14.09 -1.04 -19.35
C HIS A 263 -12.54 -0.99 -19.28
N SER A 264 -11.96 0.16 -19.01
CA SER A 264 -10.52 0.35 -18.91
C SER A 264 -9.85 -0.65 -17.94
N GLU A 265 -10.43 -0.89 -16.78
CA GLU A 265 -9.90 -1.87 -15.81
C GLU A 265 -10.01 -3.31 -16.33
N ARG A 266 -11.09 -3.66 -17.04
CA ARG A 266 -11.25 -5.00 -17.64
C ARG A 266 -10.30 -5.22 -18.80
N VAL A 267 -10.09 -4.22 -19.67
CA VAL A 267 -9.08 -4.27 -20.73
C VAL A 267 -7.69 -4.43 -20.14
N GLY A 268 -7.34 -3.66 -19.10
CA GLY A 268 -6.08 -3.85 -18.39
C GLY A 268 -5.92 -5.24 -17.79
N HIS A 269 -6.99 -5.82 -17.24
CA HIS A 269 -6.98 -7.19 -16.71
C HIS A 269 -6.78 -8.23 -17.81
N ALA A 270 -7.52 -8.14 -18.91
CA ALA A 270 -7.39 -9.03 -20.06
C ALA A 270 -5.98 -8.94 -20.68
N SER A 271 -5.43 -7.74 -20.78
CA SER A 271 -4.05 -7.53 -21.27
C SER A 271 -3.02 -8.26 -20.41
N VAL A 272 -3.16 -8.24 -19.08
CA VAL A 272 -2.28 -9.00 -18.16
C VAL A 272 -2.45 -10.50 -18.34
N LEU A 273 -3.66 -10.99 -18.55
CA LEU A 273 -3.91 -12.42 -18.79
C LEU A 273 -3.19 -12.87 -20.07
N ILE A 274 -3.32 -12.12 -21.16
CA ILE A 274 -2.62 -12.40 -22.44
C ILE A 274 -1.10 -12.36 -22.21
N ALA A 275 -0.57 -11.33 -21.58
CA ALA A 275 0.85 -11.16 -21.35
C ALA A 275 1.48 -12.29 -20.52
N ARG A 276 0.78 -12.77 -19.49
CA ARG A 276 1.20 -13.94 -18.69
C ARG A 276 1.28 -15.21 -19.51
N GLU A 277 0.30 -15.47 -20.37
CA GLU A 277 0.28 -16.62 -21.26
C GLU A 277 1.39 -16.57 -22.33
N LEU A 278 1.86 -15.38 -22.66
CA LEU A 278 3.02 -15.15 -23.53
C LEU A 278 4.35 -15.26 -22.79
N GLY A 279 4.36 -15.43 -21.47
CA GLY A 279 5.56 -15.55 -20.65
C GLY A 279 6.30 -14.22 -20.45
N MET A 280 5.60 -13.09 -20.51
CA MET A 280 6.21 -11.78 -20.23
C MET A 280 6.66 -11.68 -18.77
N ALA A 281 7.80 -11.02 -18.52
CA ALA A 281 8.35 -10.80 -17.20
C ALA A 281 7.45 -9.90 -16.33
N ASP A 282 7.51 -10.08 -15.01
CA ASP A 282 6.60 -9.41 -14.05
C ASP A 282 6.65 -7.88 -14.11
N ASP A 283 7.80 -7.28 -14.40
CA ASP A 283 7.97 -5.85 -14.57
C ASP A 283 7.20 -5.32 -15.79
N ARG A 284 7.11 -6.11 -16.88
CA ARG A 284 6.33 -5.78 -18.07
C ARG A 284 4.82 -5.97 -17.85
N LEU A 285 4.38 -6.84 -16.91
CA LEU A 285 2.96 -7.04 -16.62
C LEU A 285 2.29 -5.78 -16.06
N ASP A 286 2.97 -5.03 -15.19
CA ASP A 286 2.47 -3.75 -14.70
C ASP A 286 2.32 -2.72 -15.84
N VAL A 287 3.29 -2.67 -16.77
CA VAL A 287 3.29 -1.72 -17.88
C VAL A 287 2.20 -2.04 -18.91
N VAL A 288 2.02 -3.31 -19.29
CA VAL A 288 0.95 -3.71 -20.22
C VAL A 288 -0.44 -3.52 -19.60
N ARG A 289 -0.57 -3.69 -18.29
CA ARG A 289 -1.79 -3.37 -17.57
C ARG A 289 -2.13 -1.88 -17.71
N PHE A 290 -1.14 -1.00 -17.52
CA PHE A 290 -1.33 0.45 -17.69
C PHE A 290 -1.67 0.81 -19.13
N ALA A 291 -1.08 0.13 -20.11
CA ALA A 291 -1.44 0.29 -21.51
C ALA A 291 -2.94 0.02 -21.75
N GLY A 292 -3.44 -1.11 -21.27
CA GLY A 292 -4.86 -1.47 -21.38
C GLY A 292 -5.77 -0.52 -20.63
N ILE A 293 -5.37 -0.05 -19.43
CA ILE A 293 -6.18 0.89 -18.64
C ILE A 293 -6.25 2.26 -19.28
N LEU A 294 -5.18 2.74 -19.92
CA LEU A 294 -5.05 4.09 -20.44
C LEU A 294 -5.22 4.19 -21.96
N HIS A 295 -5.49 3.08 -22.68
CA HIS A 295 -5.53 3.09 -24.14
C HIS A 295 -6.44 4.20 -24.71
N ASP A 296 -7.54 4.45 -24.05
CA ASP A 296 -8.57 5.41 -24.41
C ASP A 296 -8.41 6.81 -23.77
N VAL A 297 -7.31 7.08 -23.04
CA VAL A 297 -7.13 8.36 -22.32
C VAL A 297 -7.25 9.58 -23.22
N GLY A 298 -6.86 9.45 -24.47
CA GLY A 298 -6.95 10.54 -25.46
C GLY A 298 -8.37 10.95 -25.85
N LYS A 299 -9.38 10.18 -25.51
CA LYS A 299 -10.79 10.62 -25.64
C LYS A 299 -11.08 11.90 -24.86
N LEU A 300 -10.23 12.24 -23.87
CA LEU A 300 -10.27 13.55 -23.22
C LEU A 300 -10.03 14.71 -24.20
N GLY A 301 -9.28 14.53 -25.28
CA GLY A 301 -9.05 15.52 -26.34
C GLY A 301 -10.21 15.64 -27.33
N VAL A 302 -11.04 14.62 -27.48
CA VAL A 302 -12.15 14.59 -28.45
C VAL A 302 -13.32 15.45 -27.94
N PRO A 303 -13.97 16.29 -28.79
CA PRO A 303 -15.14 17.07 -28.38
C PRO A 303 -16.29 16.20 -27.86
N THR A 304 -16.87 16.53 -26.71
CA THR A 304 -17.92 15.75 -26.06
C THR A 304 -19.16 15.54 -26.95
N ARG A 305 -19.50 16.53 -27.78
CA ARG A 305 -20.60 16.45 -28.76
C ARG A 305 -20.41 15.31 -29.76
N VAL A 306 -19.16 14.99 -30.11
CA VAL A 306 -18.84 13.91 -31.06
C VAL A 306 -18.86 12.55 -30.34
N LEU A 307 -18.25 12.46 -29.16
CA LEU A 307 -18.23 11.25 -28.36
C LEU A 307 -19.63 10.78 -27.91
N ARG A 308 -20.52 11.73 -27.64
CA ARG A 308 -21.87 11.45 -27.12
C ARG A 308 -22.98 11.59 -28.19
N LYS A 309 -22.60 11.56 -29.46
CA LYS A 309 -23.56 11.68 -30.53
C LYS A 309 -24.43 10.42 -30.61
N ASP A 310 -25.75 10.62 -30.56
CA ASP A 310 -26.71 9.56 -30.85
C ASP A 310 -26.89 9.45 -32.36
N GLY A 311 -26.41 8.36 -32.96
CA GLY A 311 -26.54 8.10 -34.39
C GLY A 311 -25.18 7.96 -35.13
N PRO A 312 -25.20 7.76 -36.45
CA PRO A 312 -24.00 7.52 -37.23
C PRO A 312 -23.09 8.77 -37.29
N LEU A 313 -21.79 8.53 -37.20
CA LEU A 313 -20.76 9.57 -37.32
C LEU A 313 -20.58 9.99 -38.80
N THR A 314 -20.41 11.28 -39.04
CA THR A 314 -19.93 11.75 -40.33
C THR A 314 -18.45 11.35 -40.55
N PRO A 315 -17.95 11.35 -41.78
CA PRO A 315 -16.51 11.11 -42.05
C PRO A 315 -15.58 12.03 -41.24
N GLU A 316 -15.96 13.30 -41.09
CA GLU A 316 -15.20 14.31 -40.35
C GLU A 316 -15.21 14.00 -38.83
N GLU A 317 -16.38 13.64 -38.28
CA GLU A 317 -16.51 13.26 -36.88
C GLU A 317 -15.72 11.99 -36.56
N ARG A 318 -15.71 11.03 -37.51
CA ARG A 318 -14.91 9.81 -37.39
C ARG A 318 -13.41 10.14 -37.31
N ARG A 319 -12.92 10.99 -38.22
CA ARG A 319 -11.52 11.47 -38.22
C ARG A 319 -11.14 12.12 -36.87
N ILE A 320 -12.06 12.90 -36.30
CA ILE A 320 -11.82 13.53 -34.98
C ILE A 320 -11.69 12.47 -33.87
N ILE A 321 -12.48 11.42 -33.92
CA ILE A 321 -12.34 10.32 -32.95
C ILE A 321 -11.06 9.54 -33.17
N GLU A 322 -10.68 9.27 -34.42
CA GLU A 322 -9.47 8.54 -34.79
C GLU A 322 -8.17 9.24 -34.37
N LEU A 323 -8.23 10.50 -33.92
CA LEU A 323 -7.10 11.23 -33.33
C LEU A 323 -6.87 10.89 -31.85
N HIS A 324 -7.79 10.15 -31.17
CA HIS A 324 -7.62 9.91 -29.73
C HIS A 324 -6.34 9.13 -29.37
N PRO A 325 -5.79 8.20 -30.18
CA PRO A 325 -4.53 7.55 -29.85
C PRO A 325 -3.36 8.55 -29.77
N GLU A 326 -3.30 9.51 -30.72
CA GLU A 326 -2.28 10.57 -30.72
C GLU A 326 -2.46 11.53 -29.53
N TYR A 327 -3.69 11.95 -29.24
CA TYR A 327 -4.00 12.73 -28.03
C TYR A 327 -3.62 11.99 -26.76
N GLY A 328 -3.90 10.68 -26.69
CA GLY A 328 -3.54 9.84 -25.58
C GLY A 328 -2.04 9.75 -25.37
N HIS A 329 -1.30 9.49 -26.43
CA HIS A 329 0.17 9.45 -26.40
C HIS A 329 0.75 10.78 -25.92
N GLU A 330 0.26 11.92 -26.42
CA GLU A 330 0.73 13.24 -26.03
C GLU A 330 0.41 13.53 -24.55
N MET A 331 -0.77 13.16 -24.06
CA MET A 331 -1.16 13.34 -22.65
C MET A 331 -0.28 12.57 -21.68
N VAL A 332 0.22 11.39 -22.06
CA VAL A 332 1.04 10.53 -21.21
C VAL A 332 2.54 10.66 -21.49
N ARG A 333 2.97 11.45 -22.46
CA ARG A 333 4.36 11.59 -22.90
C ARG A 333 5.33 11.91 -21.75
N GLY A 334 4.92 12.75 -20.80
CA GLY A 334 5.73 13.15 -19.64
C GLY A 334 5.79 12.12 -18.50
N ILE A 335 5.06 11.00 -18.61
CA ILE A 335 4.95 10.01 -17.54
C ILE A 335 5.96 8.88 -17.78
N GLY A 336 7.16 9.01 -17.20
CA GLY A 336 8.29 8.11 -17.47
C GLY A 336 8.05 6.64 -17.14
N PHE A 337 7.29 6.33 -16.09
CA PHE A 337 7.04 4.95 -15.66
C PHE A 337 6.13 4.14 -16.58
N LEU A 338 5.47 4.80 -17.56
CA LEU A 338 4.60 4.11 -18.52
C LEU A 338 5.40 3.36 -19.62
N GLY A 339 6.66 3.72 -19.86
CA GLY A 339 7.52 2.99 -20.80
C GLY A 339 6.82 2.64 -22.12
N GLU A 340 6.82 1.34 -22.47
CA GLU A 340 6.20 0.77 -23.68
C GLU A 340 4.66 0.97 -23.73
N ALA A 341 3.99 1.29 -22.61
CA ALA A 341 2.55 1.54 -22.63
C ALA A 341 2.18 2.75 -23.47
N ARG A 342 3.08 3.74 -23.63
CA ARG A 342 2.84 4.93 -24.47
C ARG A 342 2.69 4.58 -25.95
N ASP A 343 3.52 3.66 -26.43
CA ASP A 343 3.45 3.18 -27.82
C ASP A 343 2.20 2.33 -28.02
N ALA A 344 1.81 1.55 -27.00
CA ALA A 344 0.55 0.82 -27.05
C ALA A 344 -0.67 1.74 -27.11
N ILE A 345 -0.70 2.84 -26.34
CA ILE A 345 -1.76 3.86 -26.40
C ILE A 345 -1.85 4.48 -27.79
N LEU A 346 -0.71 4.71 -28.46
CA LEU A 346 -0.66 5.30 -29.79
C LEU A 346 -1.15 4.34 -30.86
N HIS A 347 -0.87 3.05 -30.76
CA HIS A 347 -1.01 2.08 -31.84
C HIS A 347 -2.07 0.98 -31.61
N HIS A 348 -2.92 1.08 -30.56
CA HIS A 348 -3.89 0.03 -30.24
C HIS A 348 -5.02 -0.15 -31.27
N HIS A 349 -5.18 0.76 -32.20
CA HIS A 349 -6.10 0.65 -33.32
C HIS A 349 -5.42 0.30 -34.64
N GLU A 350 -4.11 0.04 -34.64
CA GLU A 350 -3.44 -0.55 -35.80
C GLU A 350 -3.91 -2.00 -36.01
N ARG A 351 -3.86 -2.45 -37.25
CA ARG A 351 -4.33 -3.77 -37.66
C ARG A 351 -3.21 -4.54 -38.35
N MET A 352 -3.19 -5.85 -38.18
CA MET A 352 -2.17 -6.70 -38.76
C MET A 352 -2.07 -6.57 -40.29
N ASP A 353 -3.19 -6.22 -40.97
CA ASP A 353 -3.28 -6.02 -42.42
C ASP A 353 -2.89 -4.59 -42.88
N GLY A 354 -2.52 -3.68 -41.97
CA GLY A 354 -2.16 -2.30 -42.28
C GLY A 354 -3.35 -1.37 -42.59
N SER A 355 -4.58 -1.85 -42.43
CA SER A 355 -5.80 -1.03 -42.61
C SER A 355 -6.21 -0.25 -41.36
N GLY A 356 -5.39 -0.28 -40.30
CA GLY A 356 -5.61 0.42 -39.04
C GLY A 356 -5.22 1.90 -39.08
N TYR A 357 -5.25 2.53 -37.91
CA TYR A 357 -4.85 3.92 -37.71
C TYR A 357 -4.09 4.07 -36.38
N PRO A 358 -3.29 5.16 -36.21
CA PRO A 358 -3.18 6.35 -37.02
C PRO A 358 -2.19 6.26 -38.20
N TYR A 359 -1.24 5.29 -38.19
CA TYR A 359 -0.15 5.28 -39.18
C TYR A 359 -0.21 4.13 -40.19
N GLY A 360 -1.13 3.20 -40.05
CA GLY A 360 -1.27 2.03 -40.93
C GLY A 360 -0.09 1.05 -40.79
N LEU A 361 0.43 0.87 -39.57
CA LEU A 361 1.45 -0.13 -39.30
C LEU A 361 0.88 -1.52 -39.54
N HIS A 362 1.74 -2.46 -39.98
CA HIS A 362 1.30 -3.84 -40.26
C HIS A 362 2.20 -4.87 -39.58
N GLY A 363 1.63 -6.03 -39.29
CA GLY A 363 2.37 -7.17 -38.78
C GLY A 363 3.17 -6.86 -37.48
N GLU A 364 4.46 -7.17 -37.49
CA GLU A 364 5.35 -6.99 -36.37
C GLU A 364 5.84 -5.54 -36.17
N ASP A 365 5.61 -4.64 -37.15
CA ASP A 365 5.87 -3.23 -36.95
C ASP A 365 4.96 -2.59 -35.89
N ILE A 366 3.81 -3.23 -35.62
CA ILE A 366 2.92 -2.82 -34.54
C ILE A 366 3.55 -3.23 -33.20
N PRO A 367 3.74 -2.30 -32.24
CA PRO A 367 4.29 -2.61 -30.93
C PRO A 367 3.57 -3.77 -30.23
N GLU A 368 4.32 -4.65 -29.56
CA GLU A 368 3.77 -5.87 -28.96
C GLU A 368 2.61 -5.58 -28.00
N PHE A 369 2.75 -4.56 -27.14
CA PHE A 369 1.69 -4.17 -26.22
C PHE A 369 0.46 -3.60 -26.93
N ALA A 370 0.61 -2.94 -28.07
CA ALA A 370 -0.52 -2.48 -28.86
C ALA A 370 -1.33 -3.66 -29.39
N ARG A 371 -0.66 -4.70 -29.88
CA ARG A 371 -1.31 -5.95 -30.34
C ARG A 371 -2.05 -6.67 -29.21
N VAL A 372 -1.48 -6.67 -27.98
CA VAL A 372 -2.15 -7.21 -26.78
C VAL A 372 -3.41 -6.40 -26.45
N VAL A 373 -3.29 -5.07 -26.38
CA VAL A 373 -4.39 -4.18 -26.02
C VAL A 373 -5.52 -4.24 -27.06
N ALA A 374 -5.21 -4.30 -28.34
CA ALA A 374 -6.22 -4.42 -29.42
C ALA A 374 -7.11 -5.66 -29.23
N VAL A 375 -6.52 -6.81 -28.89
CA VAL A 375 -7.27 -8.06 -28.62
C VAL A 375 -8.09 -7.91 -27.32
N ALA A 376 -7.51 -7.36 -26.27
CA ALA A 376 -8.16 -7.20 -24.97
C ALA A 376 -9.35 -6.23 -25.05
N ASP A 377 -9.20 -5.10 -25.76
CA ASP A 377 -10.27 -4.13 -26.01
C ASP A 377 -11.42 -4.74 -26.79
N ALA A 378 -11.13 -5.38 -27.93
CA ALA A 378 -12.15 -6.03 -28.74
C ALA A 378 -12.89 -7.12 -27.97
N PHE A 379 -12.20 -7.91 -27.15
CA PHE A 379 -12.81 -8.92 -26.30
C PHE A 379 -13.76 -8.32 -25.27
N ASP A 380 -13.33 -7.29 -24.53
CA ASP A 380 -14.18 -6.61 -23.56
C ASP A 380 -15.36 -5.90 -24.26
N ALA A 381 -15.12 -5.28 -25.40
CA ALA A 381 -16.18 -4.64 -26.17
C ALA A 381 -17.30 -5.61 -26.60
N MET A 382 -16.96 -6.87 -26.89
CA MET A 382 -17.93 -7.91 -27.26
C MET A 382 -18.60 -8.57 -26.06
N THR A 383 -17.90 -8.71 -24.93
CA THR A 383 -18.40 -9.46 -23.74
C THR A 383 -19.02 -8.57 -22.67
N SER A 384 -19.04 -7.25 -22.88
CA SER A 384 -19.69 -6.27 -21.99
C SER A 384 -20.99 -5.72 -22.57
N THR A 385 -22.01 -5.53 -21.73
CA THR A 385 -23.27 -4.89 -22.14
C THR A 385 -23.02 -3.39 -22.33
N ARG A 386 -23.38 -2.86 -23.52
CA ARG A 386 -23.36 -1.44 -23.86
C ARG A 386 -24.80 -0.96 -24.11
N SER A 387 -25.06 0.34 -24.03
CA SER A 387 -26.42 0.90 -24.17
C SER A 387 -27.14 0.51 -25.49
N TYR A 388 -26.38 0.13 -26.52
CA TYR A 388 -26.91 -0.27 -27.84
C TYR A 388 -26.57 -1.73 -28.22
N SER A 389 -25.88 -2.51 -27.36
CA SER A 389 -25.52 -3.90 -27.64
C SER A 389 -25.46 -4.72 -26.34
N ARG A 390 -26.17 -5.85 -26.34
CA ARG A 390 -26.06 -6.83 -25.24
C ARG A 390 -24.71 -7.56 -25.32
N ALA A 391 -24.16 -7.93 -24.16
CA ALA A 391 -22.98 -8.76 -24.07
C ALA A 391 -23.14 -10.06 -24.85
N ARG A 392 -22.18 -10.39 -25.68
CA ARG A 392 -22.09 -11.69 -26.35
C ARG A 392 -21.53 -12.75 -25.39
N PRO A 393 -21.95 -14.00 -25.49
CA PRO A 393 -21.30 -15.10 -24.77
C PRO A 393 -19.79 -15.16 -25.09
N VAL A 394 -18.98 -15.49 -24.09
CA VAL A 394 -17.51 -15.61 -24.26
C VAL A 394 -17.10 -16.48 -25.45
N PRO A 395 -17.70 -17.70 -25.66
CA PRO A 395 -17.36 -18.51 -26.84
C PRO A 395 -17.63 -17.81 -28.18
N THR A 396 -18.68 -17.00 -28.28
CA THR A 396 -19.00 -16.24 -29.48
C THR A 396 -17.98 -15.13 -29.73
N ALA A 397 -17.51 -14.45 -28.68
CA ALA A 397 -16.48 -13.43 -28.78
C ALA A 397 -15.12 -14.04 -29.18
N VAL A 398 -14.77 -15.19 -28.63
CA VAL A 398 -13.55 -15.95 -28.98
C VAL A 398 -13.60 -16.35 -30.47
N ALA A 399 -14.67 -16.94 -30.93
CA ALA A 399 -14.82 -17.34 -32.32
C ALA A 399 -14.67 -16.15 -33.31
N GLU A 400 -15.16 -14.96 -32.92
CA GLU A 400 -14.98 -13.76 -33.72
C GLU A 400 -13.54 -13.27 -33.74
N LEU A 401 -12.82 -13.31 -32.59
CA LEU A 401 -11.39 -12.96 -32.55
C LEU A 401 -10.54 -13.93 -33.38
N GLU A 402 -10.83 -15.23 -33.32
CA GLU A 402 -10.15 -16.25 -34.14
C GLU A 402 -10.41 -16.06 -35.63
N ARG A 403 -11.63 -15.71 -36.02
CA ARG A 403 -11.98 -15.39 -37.41
C ARG A 403 -11.22 -14.18 -37.96
N CYS A 404 -10.92 -13.20 -37.12
CA CYS A 404 -10.23 -11.97 -37.46
C CYS A 404 -8.70 -12.07 -37.24
N ALA A 405 -8.20 -13.21 -36.75
CA ALA A 405 -6.77 -13.42 -36.52
C ALA A 405 -5.98 -13.40 -37.85
N GLY A 406 -4.85 -12.76 -37.85
CA GLY A 406 -3.99 -12.59 -39.04
C GLY A 406 -4.36 -11.39 -39.94
N THR A 407 -5.58 -10.84 -39.80
CA THR A 407 -5.99 -9.64 -40.53
C THR A 407 -6.15 -8.45 -39.58
N HIS A 408 -7.00 -8.56 -38.60
CA HIS A 408 -7.21 -7.51 -37.59
C HIS A 408 -6.27 -7.71 -36.40
N PHE A 409 -6.24 -8.92 -35.85
CA PHE A 409 -5.54 -9.24 -34.60
C PHE A 409 -4.34 -10.14 -34.82
N ASP A 410 -3.33 -10.03 -33.98
CA ASP A 410 -2.21 -10.96 -33.95
C ASP A 410 -2.68 -12.35 -33.47
N PRO A 411 -2.51 -13.43 -34.27
CA PRO A 411 -2.92 -14.77 -33.90
C PRO A 411 -2.29 -15.26 -32.59
N ARG A 412 -1.07 -14.83 -32.26
CA ARG A 412 -0.38 -15.17 -31.01
C ARG A 412 -1.10 -14.60 -29.80
N MET A 413 -1.56 -13.35 -29.89
CA MET A 413 -2.28 -12.67 -28.81
C MET A 413 -3.68 -13.27 -28.62
N VAL A 414 -4.38 -13.59 -29.72
CA VAL A 414 -5.67 -14.29 -29.66
C VAL A 414 -5.52 -15.66 -29.02
N GLY A 415 -4.55 -16.47 -29.46
CA GLY A 415 -4.30 -17.78 -28.86
C GLY A 415 -3.91 -17.72 -27.38
N ALA A 416 -3.16 -16.70 -26.96
CA ALA A 416 -2.84 -16.46 -25.56
C ALA A 416 -4.09 -16.11 -24.73
N LEU A 417 -4.99 -15.26 -25.25
CA LEU A 417 -6.26 -14.97 -24.58
C LEU A 417 -7.10 -16.24 -24.41
N VAL A 418 -7.25 -17.07 -25.45
CA VAL A 418 -8.03 -18.32 -25.38
C VAL A 418 -7.51 -19.23 -24.27
N ARG A 419 -6.20 -19.48 -24.23
CA ARG A 419 -5.60 -20.31 -23.15
C ARG A 419 -5.80 -19.71 -21.77
N ALA A 420 -5.71 -18.38 -21.65
CA ALA A 420 -5.94 -17.69 -20.37
C ALA A 420 -7.40 -17.85 -19.91
N LEU A 421 -8.36 -17.74 -20.80
CA LEU A 421 -9.80 -17.92 -20.51
C LEU A 421 -10.12 -19.37 -20.10
N GLU A 422 -9.50 -20.36 -20.72
CA GLU A 422 -9.65 -21.77 -20.35
C GLU A 422 -9.16 -22.05 -18.92
N ARG A 423 -8.06 -21.40 -18.50
CA ARG A 423 -7.46 -21.60 -17.17
C ARG A 423 -8.16 -20.84 -16.07
N HIS A 424 -8.57 -19.60 -16.34
CA HIS A 424 -9.00 -18.65 -15.30
C HIS A 424 -10.48 -18.31 -15.40
N GLY A 425 -11.14 -18.64 -16.51
CA GLY A 425 -12.48 -18.19 -16.80
C GLY A 425 -12.56 -16.67 -17.04
N TRP A 426 -13.74 -16.19 -17.38
CA TRP A 426 -14.06 -14.77 -17.47
C TRP A 426 -15.49 -14.52 -16.97
N GLN A 427 -15.64 -13.57 -16.06
CA GLN A 427 -16.96 -13.14 -15.63
C GLN A 427 -17.39 -11.93 -16.46
N PRO A 428 -18.43 -12.05 -17.29
CA PRO A 428 -18.99 -10.91 -18.01
C PRO A 428 -19.45 -9.83 -17.01
N ALA A 429 -19.06 -8.60 -17.23
CA ALA A 429 -19.56 -7.51 -16.39
C ALA A 429 -20.96 -7.13 -16.84
N VAL A 430 -21.93 -7.33 -15.97
CA VAL A 430 -23.24 -6.67 -16.07
C VAL A 430 -23.00 -5.24 -15.60
N THR A 431 -22.98 -4.28 -16.52
CA THR A 431 -22.92 -2.87 -16.14
C THR A 431 -24.21 -2.52 -15.38
N ALA A 432 -24.06 -1.83 -14.25
CA ALA A 432 -25.11 -1.56 -13.25
C ALA A 432 -26.27 -0.65 -13.73
N ASP A 433 -26.47 -0.46 -15.02
CA ASP A 433 -27.64 0.25 -15.55
C ASP A 433 -28.93 -0.57 -15.45
N GLU A 434 -28.87 -1.88 -15.20
CA GLU A 434 -30.08 -2.67 -14.92
C GLU A 434 -30.57 -2.56 -13.46
N THR A 435 -29.75 -2.01 -12.54
CA THR A 435 -30.16 -1.73 -11.15
C THR A 435 -30.51 -0.26 -10.90
N ALA A 436 -30.43 0.60 -11.91
CA ALA A 436 -30.71 2.04 -11.79
C ALA A 436 -32.23 2.38 -11.81
N GLY A 437 -33.07 1.51 -11.24
CA GLY A 437 -34.42 1.90 -10.83
C GLY A 437 -34.48 2.86 -9.65
N THR A 438 -33.35 3.19 -9.03
CA THR A 438 -33.24 4.08 -7.86
C THR A 438 -31.97 4.94 -7.86
N ALA A 439 -31.72 5.67 -8.94
CA ALA A 439 -30.78 6.80 -8.84
C ALA A 439 -31.45 7.90 -7.98
N PRO A 440 -30.76 8.47 -6.96
CA PRO A 440 -31.30 9.61 -6.23
C PRO A 440 -31.60 10.74 -7.20
N ARG A 441 -32.81 11.32 -7.10
CA ARG A 441 -33.21 12.44 -7.92
C ARG A 441 -32.29 13.63 -7.69
N PRO A 442 -32.06 14.54 -8.66
CA PRO A 442 -31.20 15.71 -8.52
C PRO A 442 -31.51 16.60 -7.32
N ASP A 443 -32.73 16.54 -6.80
CA ASP A 443 -33.23 17.24 -5.61
C ASP A 443 -32.74 16.63 -4.28
N GLN A 444 -32.11 15.46 -4.30
CA GLN A 444 -31.56 14.77 -3.12
C GLN A 444 -30.04 14.91 -2.95
N LEU A 445 -29.38 15.66 -3.83
CA LEU A 445 -27.97 15.97 -3.66
C LEU A 445 -27.81 17.11 -2.64
N PRO A 446 -26.93 17.00 -1.64
CA PRO A 446 -26.66 18.11 -0.73
C PRO A 446 -26.13 19.31 -1.55
N PRO A 447 -26.53 20.54 -1.20
CA PRO A 447 -26.07 21.73 -1.91
C PRO A 447 -24.53 21.81 -1.87
N PRO A 448 -23.90 22.41 -2.88
CA PRO A 448 -22.47 22.68 -2.85
C PRO A 448 -22.12 23.42 -1.55
N ARG A 449 -21.07 22.98 -0.86
CA ARG A 449 -20.58 23.71 0.31
C ARG A 449 -20.30 25.16 -0.11
N GLU A 450 -20.98 26.11 0.49
CA GLU A 450 -20.64 27.51 0.35
C GLU A 450 -19.15 27.71 0.71
N ALA A 451 -18.46 28.47 -0.13
CA ALA A 451 -17.07 28.82 0.10
C ALA A 451 -16.98 29.54 1.45
N ASP A 452 -16.08 29.08 2.32
CA ASP A 452 -15.79 29.70 3.62
C ASP A 452 -15.37 31.16 3.41
N PRO A 453 -16.14 32.17 3.88
CA PRO A 453 -15.81 33.59 3.71
C PRO A 453 -14.54 34.03 4.47
N ALA A 454 -13.90 33.12 5.24
CA ALA A 454 -12.66 33.37 5.96
C ALA A 454 -11.38 32.96 5.21
N ALA A 455 -11.44 32.48 3.96
CA ALA A 455 -10.25 32.17 3.19
C ALA A 455 -9.58 33.45 2.67
N PRO A 456 -8.30 33.73 2.98
CA PRO A 456 -7.62 34.92 2.50
C PRO A 456 -7.43 34.88 0.97
N PRO A 457 -7.56 36.02 0.26
CA PRO A 457 -7.47 36.09 -1.18
C PRO A 457 -6.07 35.64 -1.67
N ALA A 458 -6.06 34.84 -2.72
CA ALA A 458 -4.85 34.42 -3.40
C ALA A 458 -4.06 35.67 -3.88
N ARG A 459 -2.83 35.83 -3.40
CA ARG A 459 -1.93 36.91 -3.84
C ARG A 459 -1.60 36.69 -5.33
N SER A 460 -2.10 37.54 -6.18
CA SER A 460 -1.64 37.74 -7.54
C SER A 460 -0.16 38.13 -7.52
N LYS A 461 0.70 37.31 -8.11
CA LYS A 461 2.06 37.74 -8.44
C LYS A 461 1.98 38.58 -9.71
N GLU A 462 1.99 39.90 -9.55
CA GLU A 462 2.36 40.79 -10.61
C GLU A 462 3.84 40.57 -10.97
N ARG A 463 4.08 40.54 -12.26
CA ARG A 463 5.42 40.51 -12.87
C ARG A 463 6.09 41.89 -12.70
N ALA A 464 7.34 41.86 -12.29
CA ALA A 464 8.37 42.79 -12.68
C ALA A 464 9.64 42.02 -13.00
#